data_957cc34ad93fb0efdae38f6ffd9ae055
#
_entry.id   957cc34ad93fb0efdae38f6ffd9ae055
#
_cell.length_a   1.000
_cell.length_b   1.000
_cell.length_c   1.000
_cell.angle_alpha   90.00
_cell.angle_beta   90.00
_cell.angle_gamma   90.00
#
_symmetry.space_group_name_H-M   'P 1'
#
loop_
_entity.id
_entity.type
_entity.pdbx_description
1 polymer ?
#
loop_
_entity_poly.entity_id
_entity_poly.type
_entity_poly.pdbx_seq_one_letter_code
_entity_poly.pdbx_strand_id
1 'polypeptide(L)'
;MSVRIGHARVAASAHWSVAALAALAWGASAAAPAGAADVDAQGTPPLRIVGDGIPEPLTATAGDAARGRALIVARASANCVLCHAIPDPALRFAGDLGPSLAGIGTRLRASQLRLRVADNLRVNPASAMPSYYKVAGLDRVAAPYAGKPILTASEVEDVVAYLTTLR
;
A
#
# COMPACT_ATOMS: atom_id res chain seq x y z
N MET A 1 27.96 5.29 -88.79
CA MET A 1 28.04 6.76 -89.01
C MET A 1 28.44 7.40 -87.69
N SER A 2 29.66 7.85 -87.63
CA SER A 2 30.30 8.47 -86.47
C SER A 2 29.93 9.95 -86.38
N VAL A 3 29.63 10.41 -85.15
CA VAL A 3 29.94 11.80 -84.80
C VAL A 3 30.39 11.88 -83.35
N ARG A 4 31.62 12.33 -83.15
CA ARG A 4 32.18 12.80 -81.91
C ARG A 4 31.90 14.29 -81.72
N ILE A 5 31.90 14.81 -80.60
CA ILE A 5 32.32 16.18 -80.08
C ILE A 5 31.72 16.33 -78.70
N GLY A 6 32.30 16.85 -77.67
CA GLY A 6 33.55 17.52 -77.46
C GLY A 6 33.55 17.98 -75.97
N HIS A 7 34.70 18.00 -75.33
CA HIS A 7 34.88 18.36 -73.91
C HIS A 7 34.67 19.86 -73.65
N ALA A 8 34.04 20.20 -72.51
CA ALA A 8 34.30 21.45 -71.85
C ALA A 8 34.38 21.24 -70.33
N ARG A 9 35.57 21.40 -69.78
CA ARG A 9 35.85 21.48 -68.34
C ARG A 9 35.64 22.93 -67.92
N VAL A 10 34.78 23.15 -66.93
CA VAL A 10 34.75 24.42 -66.22
C VAL A 10 35.05 24.09 -64.72
N ALA A 11 36.18 24.57 -64.30
CA ALA A 11 36.59 24.57 -62.91
C ALA A 11 35.91 25.75 -62.20
N ALA A 12 35.22 25.52 -61.13
CA ALA A 12 34.75 26.59 -60.24
C ALA A 12 35.05 26.24 -58.78
N SER A 13 35.69 27.16 -58.19
CA SER A 13 36.34 27.17 -56.89
C SER A 13 35.38 26.93 -55.71
N ALA A 14 35.78 26.04 -54.78
CA ALA A 14 35.08 25.79 -53.54
C ALA A 14 35.41 26.88 -52.51
N HIS A 15 34.40 27.60 -52.06
CA HIS A 15 34.47 28.34 -50.81
C HIS A 15 33.81 27.51 -49.73
N TRP A 16 34.61 27.00 -48.85
CA TRP A 16 34.16 26.30 -47.64
C TRP A 16 33.84 27.33 -46.54
N SER A 17 32.56 27.60 -46.37
CA SER A 17 32.08 28.34 -45.21
C SER A 17 31.87 27.33 -44.07
N VAL A 18 32.74 27.43 -43.07
CA VAL A 18 32.61 26.66 -41.79
C VAL A 18 31.51 27.33 -40.98
N ALA A 19 30.32 26.78 -41.04
CA ALA A 19 29.25 27.14 -40.12
C ALA A 19 29.42 26.32 -38.84
N ALA A 20 29.84 26.96 -37.76
CA ALA A 20 29.88 26.37 -36.42
C ALA A 20 28.44 26.17 -35.90
N LEU A 21 27.94 24.93 -35.90
CA LEU A 21 26.71 24.55 -35.26
C LEU A 21 27.01 24.39 -33.73
N ALA A 22 26.62 25.38 -32.95
CA ALA A 22 26.53 25.26 -31.49
C ALA A 22 25.39 24.30 -31.16
N ALA A 23 25.74 23.06 -30.82
CA ALA A 23 24.78 22.08 -30.28
C ALA A 23 24.45 22.49 -28.84
N LEU A 24 23.28 23.09 -28.64
CA LEU A 24 22.62 23.21 -27.33
C LEU A 24 22.22 21.82 -26.88
N ALA A 25 23.05 21.21 -26.03
CA ALA A 25 22.68 19.99 -25.29
C ALA A 25 21.61 20.33 -24.27
N TRP A 26 20.36 20.13 -24.61
CA TRP A 26 19.28 20.07 -23.62
C TRP A 26 19.47 18.78 -22.84
N GLY A 27 19.94 18.95 -21.60
CA GLY A 27 19.95 17.86 -20.63
C GLY A 27 18.52 17.44 -20.35
N ALA A 28 18.10 16.36 -20.98
CA ALA A 28 16.90 15.65 -20.55
C ALA A 28 17.18 15.04 -19.17
N SER A 29 16.75 15.73 -18.11
CA SER A 29 16.63 15.12 -16.78
C SER A 29 15.59 14.01 -16.92
N ALA A 30 16.06 12.78 -17.08
CA ALA A 30 15.23 11.62 -16.94
C ALA A 30 14.78 11.58 -15.47
N ALA A 31 13.53 11.98 -15.21
CA ALA A 31 12.89 11.68 -13.94
C ALA A 31 12.92 10.15 -13.81
N ALA A 32 13.62 9.66 -12.79
CA ALA A 32 13.59 8.25 -12.45
C ALA A 32 12.12 7.85 -12.21
N PRO A 33 11.65 6.74 -12.77
CA PRO A 33 10.29 6.27 -12.48
C PRO A 33 10.20 6.10 -10.96
N ALA A 34 9.18 6.70 -10.35
CA ALA A 34 8.84 6.43 -8.97
C ALA A 34 8.72 4.90 -8.86
N GLY A 35 9.59 4.30 -8.02
CA GLY A 35 9.70 2.86 -7.93
C GLY A 35 8.32 2.23 -7.76
N ALA A 36 7.99 1.27 -8.61
CA ALA A 36 6.85 0.43 -8.41
C ALA A 36 7.01 -0.19 -7.01
N ALA A 37 6.04 0.07 -6.13
CA ALA A 37 6.05 -0.56 -4.82
C ALA A 37 6.05 -2.08 -5.04
N ASP A 38 6.99 -2.77 -4.41
CA ASP A 38 7.00 -4.22 -4.41
C ASP A 38 5.63 -4.69 -3.89
N VAL A 39 4.92 -5.47 -4.68
CA VAL A 39 3.68 -6.12 -4.26
C VAL A 39 3.94 -7.61 -4.12
N ASP A 40 3.25 -8.26 -3.18
CA ASP A 40 3.31 -9.71 -3.08
C ASP A 40 2.65 -10.38 -4.32
N ALA A 41 2.71 -11.71 -4.40
CA ALA A 41 2.14 -12.46 -5.51
C ALA A 41 0.62 -12.27 -5.69
N GLN A 42 -0.06 -11.67 -4.72
CA GLN A 42 -1.48 -11.34 -4.70
C GLN A 42 -1.75 -9.86 -4.97
N GLY A 43 -0.71 -9.07 -5.26
CA GLY A 43 -0.82 -7.63 -5.51
C GLY A 43 -0.98 -6.78 -4.24
N THR A 44 -0.73 -7.36 -3.06
CA THR A 44 -0.81 -6.65 -1.79
C THR A 44 0.49 -5.89 -1.53
N PRO A 45 0.45 -4.56 -1.32
CA PRO A 45 1.66 -3.81 -0.98
C PRO A 45 2.27 -4.30 0.33
N PRO A 46 3.61 -4.38 0.44
CA PRO A 46 4.27 -4.77 1.67
C PRO A 46 4.00 -3.76 2.78
N LEU A 47 3.79 -4.28 3.99
CA LEU A 47 3.60 -3.44 5.16
C LEU A 47 4.92 -2.76 5.55
N ARG A 48 4.95 -1.42 5.47
CA ARG A 48 6.10 -0.64 5.94
C ARG A 48 6.01 -0.45 7.45
N ILE A 49 6.66 -1.33 8.18
CA ILE A 49 6.69 -1.30 9.65
C ILE A 49 7.87 -0.44 10.13
N VAL A 50 7.60 0.52 11.01
CA VAL A 50 8.61 1.38 11.64
C VAL A 50 8.41 1.32 13.15
N GLY A 51 9.39 0.74 13.85
CA GLY A 51 9.29 0.50 15.28
C GLY A 51 8.12 -0.43 15.61
N ASP A 52 7.15 0.07 16.35
CA ASP A 52 5.97 -0.66 16.82
C ASP A 52 4.67 -0.33 16.09
N GLY A 53 4.76 0.20 14.84
CA GLY A 53 3.60 0.61 14.08
C GLY A 53 3.81 0.67 12.56
N ILE A 54 2.72 0.93 11.84
CA ILE A 54 2.69 1.26 10.41
C ILE A 54 2.30 2.73 10.31
N PRO A 55 3.25 3.67 10.08
CA PRO A 55 2.99 5.09 10.12
C PRO A 55 2.03 5.57 9.03
N GLU A 56 2.28 5.14 7.79
CA GLU A 56 1.49 5.53 6.65
C GLU A 56 0.19 4.72 6.58
N PRO A 57 -0.94 5.35 6.25
CA PRO A 57 -2.17 4.64 5.92
C PRO A 57 -1.97 3.68 4.75
N LEU A 58 -2.70 2.57 4.75
CA LEU A 58 -2.66 1.58 3.67
C LEU A 58 -3.37 2.06 2.41
N THR A 59 -4.13 3.14 2.51
CA THR A 59 -4.85 3.77 1.40
C THR A 59 -4.69 5.28 1.41
N ALA A 60 -4.80 5.91 0.23
CA ALA A 60 -4.81 7.37 0.11
C ALA A 60 -6.09 8.02 0.71
N THR A 61 -7.18 7.25 0.81
CA THR A 61 -8.44 7.70 1.38
C THR A 61 -8.47 7.42 2.88
N ALA A 62 -8.89 8.38 3.68
CA ALA A 62 -9.07 8.19 5.11
C ALA A 62 -10.13 7.14 5.41
N GLY A 63 -9.91 6.35 6.47
CA GLY A 63 -10.89 5.38 6.95
C GLY A 63 -12.14 6.05 7.53
N ASP A 64 -13.25 5.34 7.46
CA ASP A 64 -14.55 5.76 7.99
C ASP A 64 -14.89 4.97 9.26
N ALA A 65 -15.08 5.69 10.37
CA ALA A 65 -15.32 5.07 11.68
C ALA A 65 -16.67 4.33 11.76
N ALA A 66 -17.70 4.77 11.01
CA ALA A 66 -18.99 4.08 11.00
C ALA A 66 -18.90 2.74 10.27
N ARG A 67 -18.20 2.70 9.12
CA ARG A 67 -17.90 1.44 8.43
C ARG A 67 -17.01 0.54 9.29
N GLY A 68 -15.98 1.11 9.94
CA GLY A 68 -15.12 0.37 10.87
C GLY A 68 -15.90 -0.29 12.00
N ARG A 69 -16.85 0.42 12.61
CA ARG A 69 -17.76 -0.16 13.61
C ARG A 69 -18.56 -1.33 13.05
N ALA A 70 -19.12 -1.16 11.85
CA ALA A 70 -19.88 -2.24 11.20
C ALA A 70 -19.03 -3.49 10.97
N LEU A 71 -17.79 -3.34 10.50
CA LEU A 71 -16.84 -4.44 10.29
C LEU A 71 -16.49 -5.16 11.59
N ILE A 72 -16.25 -4.43 12.67
CA ILE A 72 -15.88 -4.99 13.98
C ILE A 72 -16.96 -5.92 14.53
N VAL A 73 -18.23 -5.60 14.30
CA VAL A 73 -19.37 -6.41 14.77
C VAL A 73 -19.83 -7.47 13.78
N ALA A 74 -19.40 -7.40 12.53
CA ALA A 74 -19.82 -8.31 11.47
C ALA A 74 -19.21 -9.70 11.65
N ARG A 75 -20.05 -10.70 11.97
CA ARG A 75 -19.63 -12.09 12.21
C ARG A 75 -19.01 -12.76 10.99
N ALA A 76 -19.36 -12.31 9.78
CA ALA A 76 -18.88 -12.88 8.52
C ALA A 76 -17.56 -12.25 8.03
N SER A 77 -17.04 -11.23 8.71
CA SER A 77 -15.80 -10.55 8.31
C SER A 77 -14.81 -10.49 9.48
N ALA A 78 -14.57 -9.29 10.03
CA ALA A 78 -13.57 -9.11 11.08
C ALA A 78 -13.93 -9.77 12.42
N ASN A 79 -15.23 -9.75 12.80
CA ASN A 79 -15.78 -10.39 13.99
C ASN A 79 -14.95 -10.16 15.28
N CYS A 80 -14.46 -8.94 15.49
CA CYS A 80 -13.61 -8.61 16.64
C CYS A 80 -14.32 -8.82 17.97
N VAL A 81 -15.67 -8.67 17.99
CA VAL A 81 -16.52 -8.90 19.16
C VAL A 81 -16.51 -10.34 19.66
N LEU A 82 -16.05 -11.29 18.84
CA LEU A 82 -15.89 -12.68 19.28
C LEU A 82 -14.86 -12.78 20.43
N CYS A 83 -13.85 -11.93 20.40
CA CYS A 83 -12.73 -11.99 21.34
C CYS A 83 -12.62 -10.76 22.24
N HIS A 84 -13.10 -9.59 21.80
CA HIS A 84 -12.91 -8.32 22.48
C HIS A 84 -14.20 -7.71 22.99
N ALA A 85 -14.21 -7.28 24.24
CA ALA A 85 -15.22 -6.39 24.76
C ALA A 85 -15.07 -4.99 24.13
N ILE A 86 -16.17 -4.44 23.61
CA ILE A 86 -16.24 -3.11 22.99
C ILE A 86 -17.22 -2.26 23.80
N PRO A 87 -16.90 -0.99 24.11
CA PRO A 87 -17.76 -0.09 24.88
C PRO A 87 -18.89 0.45 23.99
N ASP A 88 -19.76 -0.45 23.52
CA ASP A 88 -20.92 -0.13 22.68
C ASP A 88 -22.17 -0.73 23.36
N PRO A 89 -23.09 0.10 23.87
CA PRO A 89 -24.27 -0.36 24.60
C PRO A 89 -25.23 -1.19 23.74
N ALA A 90 -25.11 -1.12 22.39
CA ALA A 90 -25.89 -1.97 21.50
C ALA A 90 -25.36 -3.41 21.42
N LEU A 91 -24.15 -3.66 21.90
CA LEU A 91 -23.51 -4.97 21.88
C LEU A 91 -23.72 -5.67 23.23
N ARG A 92 -24.69 -6.59 23.27
CA ARG A 92 -25.02 -7.33 24.50
C ARG A 92 -24.01 -8.42 24.87
N PHE A 93 -23.32 -8.96 23.87
CA PHE A 93 -22.41 -10.09 24.04
C PHE A 93 -21.12 -9.83 23.28
N ALA A 94 -20.02 -9.84 24.00
CA ALA A 94 -18.67 -9.75 23.48
C ALA A 94 -17.79 -10.74 24.22
N GLY A 95 -16.77 -11.24 23.54
CA GLY A 95 -15.77 -12.13 24.15
C GLY A 95 -14.83 -11.40 25.10
N ASP A 96 -14.11 -12.19 25.85
CA ASP A 96 -13.09 -11.75 26.83
C ASP A 96 -11.72 -12.44 26.60
N LEU A 97 -11.57 -13.16 25.48
CA LEU A 97 -10.30 -13.79 25.11
C LEU A 97 -9.20 -12.75 24.84
N GLY A 98 -9.57 -11.64 24.21
CA GLY A 98 -8.71 -10.49 23.97
C GLY A 98 -8.97 -9.37 24.97
N PRO A 99 -8.03 -8.41 25.11
CA PRO A 99 -8.22 -7.27 26.01
C PRO A 99 -9.41 -6.40 25.56
N SER A 100 -10.08 -5.76 26.53
CA SER A 100 -11.11 -4.78 26.25
C SER A 100 -10.59 -3.64 25.38
N LEU A 101 -11.39 -3.25 24.36
CA LEU A 101 -11.10 -2.12 23.47
C LEU A 101 -11.55 -0.77 24.05
N ALA A 102 -12.16 -0.74 25.22
CA ALA A 102 -12.47 0.52 25.91
C ALA A 102 -11.21 1.36 26.09
N GLY A 103 -11.22 2.62 25.68
CA GLY A 103 -10.10 3.54 25.78
C GLY A 103 -8.88 3.17 24.92
N ILE A 104 -9.01 2.29 23.92
CA ILE A 104 -7.86 1.86 23.11
C ILE A 104 -7.26 3.01 22.30
N GLY A 105 -8.09 3.93 21.80
CA GLY A 105 -7.65 5.12 21.07
C GLY A 105 -6.91 6.15 21.91
N THR A 106 -6.95 6.02 23.23
CA THR A 106 -6.11 6.83 24.15
C THR A 106 -4.77 6.13 24.44
N ARG A 107 -4.78 4.79 24.47
CA ARG A 107 -3.59 4.00 24.81
C ARG A 107 -2.66 3.77 23.62
N LEU A 108 -3.19 3.71 22.39
CA LEU A 108 -2.43 3.41 21.18
C LEU A 108 -2.66 4.44 20.09
N ARG A 109 -1.59 4.78 19.38
CA ARG A 109 -1.65 5.62 18.17
C ARG A 109 -2.24 4.83 17.00
N ALA A 110 -2.77 5.54 15.99
CA ALA A 110 -3.29 4.92 14.78
C ALA A 110 -2.27 3.98 14.11
N SER A 111 -0.99 4.35 14.06
CA SER A 111 0.08 3.50 13.52
C SER A 111 0.22 2.16 14.26
N GLN A 112 0.09 2.18 15.57
CA GLN A 112 0.17 0.98 16.42
C GLN A 112 -1.08 0.11 16.30
N LEU A 113 -2.25 0.74 16.19
CA LEU A 113 -3.52 0.04 15.93
C LEU A 113 -3.49 -0.62 14.55
N ARG A 114 -3.00 0.10 13.53
CA ARG A 114 -2.86 -0.41 12.17
C ARG A 114 -2.00 -1.66 12.13
N LEU A 115 -0.84 -1.66 12.79
CA LEU A 115 0.02 -2.85 12.84
C LEU A 115 -0.69 -4.02 13.53
N ARG A 116 -1.39 -3.79 14.64
CA ARG A 116 -2.10 -4.86 15.35
C ARG A 116 -3.25 -5.47 14.55
N VAL A 117 -3.95 -4.65 13.78
CA VAL A 117 -5.00 -5.15 12.88
C VAL A 117 -4.39 -5.86 11.67
N ALA A 118 -3.40 -5.25 11.02
CA ALA A 118 -2.84 -5.78 9.79
C ALA A 118 -2.00 -7.05 10.02
N ASP A 119 -1.12 -7.06 11.03
CA ASP A 119 -0.23 -8.18 11.35
C ASP A 119 0.08 -8.24 12.86
N ASN A 120 -0.86 -8.71 13.67
CA ASN A 120 -0.66 -8.82 15.11
C ASN A 120 0.45 -9.82 15.49
N LEU A 121 0.73 -10.81 14.64
CA LEU A 121 1.80 -11.77 14.89
C LEU A 121 3.19 -11.11 14.90
N ARG A 122 3.33 -9.95 14.27
CA ARG A 122 4.55 -9.15 14.34
C ARG A 122 4.76 -8.53 15.73
N VAL A 123 3.67 -8.22 16.42
CA VAL A 123 3.69 -7.66 17.79
C VAL A 123 3.79 -8.76 18.83
N ASN A 124 3.02 -9.83 18.64
CA ASN A 124 3.01 -11.01 19.51
C ASN A 124 2.90 -12.29 18.66
N PRO A 125 4.01 -13.02 18.43
CA PRO A 125 4.00 -14.24 17.62
C PRO A 125 3.13 -15.37 18.19
N ALA A 126 2.82 -15.35 19.48
CA ALA A 126 1.95 -16.34 20.14
C ALA A 126 0.47 -15.91 20.18
N SER A 127 0.10 -14.84 19.50
CA SER A 127 -1.27 -14.30 19.54
C SER A 127 -2.28 -15.22 18.87
N ALA A 128 -3.45 -15.40 19.53
CA ALA A 128 -4.63 -16.00 18.90
C ALA A 128 -5.35 -15.03 17.95
N MET A 129 -5.09 -13.72 18.03
CA MET A 129 -5.63 -12.73 17.10
C MET A 129 -4.98 -12.94 15.73
N PRO A 130 -5.75 -13.17 14.66
CA PRO A 130 -5.19 -13.37 13.33
C PRO A 130 -4.62 -12.08 12.77
N SER A 131 -3.76 -12.22 11.74
CA SER A 131 -3.39 -11.10 10.87
C SER A 131 -4.51 -10.88 9.88
N TYR A 132 -5.15 -9.70 9.89
CA TYR A 132 -6.30 -9.43 9.03
C TYR A 132 -5.93 -8.99 7.61
N TYR A 133 -4.72 -8.47 7.42
CA TYR A 133 -4.27 -7.96 6.12
C TYR A 133 -3.10 -8.75 5.53
N LYS A 134 -2.14 -9.18 6.34
CA LYS A 134 -1.01 -9.98 5.88
C LYS A 134 -1.49 -11.34 5.36
N VAL A 135 -0.93 -11.78 4.24
CA VAL A 135 -1.25 -13.08 3.61
C VAL A 135 -0.06 -14.05 3.57
N ALA A 136 1.16 -13.53 3.49
CA ALA A 136 2.36 -14.35 3.39
C ALA A 136 2.85 -14.86 4.75
N GLY A 137 3.41 -16.08 4.78
CA GLY A 137 4.00 -16.67 6.00
C GLY A 137 2.97 -16.96 7.10
N LEU A 138 1.74 -17.28 6.74
CA LEU A 138 0.69 -17.73 7.65
C LEU A 138 0.51 -19.25 7.54
N ASP A 139 0.33 -19.89 8.68
CA ASP A 139 0.05 -21.33 8.77
C ASP A 139 -1.44 -21.59 8.98
N ARG A 140 -1.92 -22.74 8.49
CA ARG A 140 -3.27 -23.24 8.71
C ARG A 140 -4.36 -22.23 8.35
N VAL A 141 -4.19 -21.53 7.23
CA VAL A 141 -5.17 -20.58 6.72
C VAL A 141 -6.40 -21.34 6.21
N ALA A 142 -7.61 -20.92 6.63
CA ALA A 142 -8.84 -21.50 6.14
C ALA A 142 -8.98 -21.28 4.62
N ALA A 143 -9.50 -22.28 3.90
CA ALA A 143 -9.56 -22.29 2.43
C ALA A 143 -10.15 -21.01 1.80
N PRO A 144 -11.21 -20.38 2.34
CA PRO A 144 -11.73 -19.12 1.78
C PRO A 144 -10.75 -17.95 1.81
N TYR A 145 -9.74 -17.98 2.70
CA TYR A 145 -8.75 -16.92 2.89
C TYR A 145 -7.36 -17.28 2.35
N ALA A 146 -7.21 -18.45 1.73
CA ALA A 146 -5.92 -18.83 1.15
C ALA A 146 -5.46 -17.82 0.09
N GLY A 147 -4.31 -17.19 0.32
CA GLY A 147 -3.77 -16.15 -0.54
C GLY A 147 -4.57 -14.83 -0.57
N LYS A 148 -5.47 -14.61 0.40
CA LYS A 148 -6.28 -13.38 0.47
C LYS A 148 -6.23 -12.81 1.89
N PRO A 149 -6.24 -11.47 2.04
CA PRO A 149 -6.43 -10.87 3.35
C PRO A 149 -7.88 -11.08 3.82
N ILE A 150 -8.08 -11.10 5.14
CA ILE A 150 -9.42 -11.12 5.75
C ILE A 150 -10.09 -9.76 5.54
N LEU A 151 -9.32 -8.68 5.66
CA LEU A 151 -9.75 -7.30 5.41
C LEU A 151 -8.92 -6.68 4.30
N THR A 152 -9.55 -5.93 3.42
CA THR A 152 -8.87 -5.09 2.45
C THR A 152 -8.13 -3.94 3.13
N ALA A 153 -7.22 -3.25 2.41
CA ALA A 153 -6.54 -2.07 2.93
C ALA A 153 -7.51 -0.99 3.44
N SER A 154 -8.58 -0.73 2.69
CA SER A 154 -9.61 0.25 3.09
C SER A 154 -10.35 -0.17 4.35
N GLU A 155 -10.71 -1.45 4.48
CA GLU A 155 -11.38 -1.97 5.67
C GLU A 155 -10.47 -1.93 6.91
N VAL A 156 -9.16 -2.15 6.76
CA VAL A 156 -8.20 -1.93 7.86
C VAL A 156 -8.21 -0.48 8.31
N GLU A 157 -8.18 0.49 7.36
CA GLU A 157 -8.24 1.92 7.72
C GLU A 157 -9.58 2.29 8.36
N ASP A 158 -10.70 1.73 7.91
CA ASP A 158 -12.01 1.94 8.53
C ASP A 158 -12.02 1.43 10.00
N VAL A 159 -11.49 0.24 10.24
CA VAL A 159 -11.35 -0.33 11.59
C VAL A 159 -10.45 0.54 12.46
N VAL A 160 -9.30 0.99 11.96
CA VAL A 160 -8.38 1.88 12.68
C VAL A 160 -9.06 3.21 13.01
N ALA A 161 -9.80 3.79 12.05
CA ALA A 161 -10.57 5.02 12.28
C ALA A 161 -11.56 4.85 13.44
N TYR A 162 -12.31 3.75 13.49
CA TYR A 162 -13.22 3.47 14.60
C TYR A 162 -12.47 3.28 15.93
N LEU A 163 -11.42 2.47 15.96
CA LEU A 163 -10.66 2.19 17.19
C LEU A 163 -10.07 3.48 17.81
N THR A 164 -9.68 4.45 17.01
CA THR A 164 -9.19 5.75 17.49
C THR A 164 -10.28 6.60 18.17
N THR A 165 -11.56 6.31 17.91
CA THR A 165 -12.69 7.01 18.59
C THR A 165 -12.96 6.45 19.99
N LEU A 166 -12.51 5.24 20.31
CA LEU A 166 -12.73 4.59 21.60
C LEU A 166 -11.80 5.16 22.67
N ARG A 167 -12.26 6.20 23.36
CA ARG A 167 -11.52 6.96 24.38
C ARG A 167 -12.03 6.71 25.78
#